data_08f6590bea699116b35b69e498d9eb28
#
_entry.id   08f6590bea699116b35b69e498d9eb28
#
_cell.length_a   1.000
_cell.length_b   1.000
_cell.length_c   1.000
_cell.angle_alpha   90.00
_cell.angle_beta   90.00
_cell.angle_gamma   90.00
#
_symmetry.space_group_name_H-M   'P 1'
#
loop_
_entity.id
_entity.type
_entity.pdbx_description
1 polymer ?
#
loop_
_entity_poly.entity_id
_entity_poly.type
_entity_poly.pdbx_seq_one_letter_code
_entity_poly.pdbx_strand_id
1 'polypeptide(L)'
;MTDTRVVDATRRLGEQTAFYGQALGATPDAVRRYPAEVLRLIAGMGMGTGALAVIGGTVAIVGFLTLSTGALIAVQGYNTLSNVGIEALTGFLGAFLNVRFIAPATAGVALAATIGAGATAQLGAMRINEEIDALEVMGIRAVTYLASTRIVAGVVAVVPIYTVSVLMSFLA
;
A
#
# COMPACT_ATOMS: atom_id res chain seq x y z
N MET A 1 -14.48 -26.74 27.78
CA MET A 1 -13.29 -26.47 26.95
C MET A 1 -13.56 -25.55 25.75
N THR A 2 -14.80 -25.38 25.33
CA THR A 2 -15.22 -24.52 24.18
C THR A 2 -15.37 -23.05 24.58
N ASP A 3 -15.81 -22.76 25.81
CA ASP A 3 -16.05 -21.40 26.28
C ASP A 3 -14.78 -20.53 26.42
N THR A 4 -13.67 -21.12 26.85
CA THR A 4 -12.39 -20.38 26.98
C THR A 4 -11.85 -19.92 25.63
N ARG A 5 -12.00 -20.71 24.57
CA ARG A 5 -11.56 -20.32 23.24
C ARG A 5 -12.37 -19.17 22.64
N VAL A 6 -13.66 -19.13 22.90
CA VAL A 6 -14.54 -18.03 22.43
C VAL A 6 -14.21 -16.75 23.19
N VAL A 7 -14.05 -16.83 24.51
CA VAL A 7 -13.67 -15.69 25.34
C VAL A 7 -12.29 -15.14 24.94
N ASP A 8 -11.31 -16.00 24.68
CA ASP A 8 -9.99 -15.59 24.22
C ASP A 8 -10.04 -14.96 22.81
N ALA A 9 -10.88 -15.48 21.92
CA ALA A 9 -11.06 -14.91 20.59
C ALA A 9 -11.71 -13.51 20.67
N THR A 10 -12.76 -13.34 21.46
CA THR A 10 -13.42 -12.03 21.63
C THR A 10 -12.53 -11.01 22.29
N ARG A 11 -11.72 -11.43 23.27
CA ARG A 11 -10.73 -10.57 23.92
C ARG A 11 -9.65 -10.09 22.92
N ARG A 12 -9.09 -10.99 22.11
CA ARG A 12 -8.14 -10.63 21.06
C ARG A 12 -8.72 -9.67 20.04
N LEU A 13 -9.97 -9.87 19.61
CA LEU A 13 -10.66 -8.94 18.73
C LEU A 13 -10.84 -7.56 19.40
N GLY A 14 -11.19 -7.52 20.69
CA GLY A 14 -11.29 -6.27 21.44
C GLY A 14 -9.95 -5.53 21.54
N GLU A 15 -8.87 -6.24 21.82
CA GLU A 15 -7.51 -5.67 21.87
C GLU A 15 -7.06 -5.14 20.51
N GLN A 16 -7.35 -5.86 19.42
CA GLN A 16 -7.06 -5.42 18.06
C GLN A 16 -7.85 -4.17 17.66
N THR A 17 -9.16 -4.16 17.92
CA THR A 17 -9.99 -2.99 17.61
C THR A 17 -9.59 -1.76 18.41
N ALA A 18 -9.24 -1.92 19.67
CA ALA A 18 -8.72 -0.85 20.50
C ALA A 18 -7.38 -0.31 19.96
N PHE A 19 -6.47 -1.20 19.54
CA PHE A 19 -5.21 -0.80 18.90
C PHE A 19 -5.44 -0.01 17.60
N TYR A 20 -6.30 -0.49 16.70
CA TYR A 20 -6.63 0.26 15.48
C TYR A 20 -7.28 1.60 15.76
N GLY A 21 -8.20 1.65 16.73
CA GLY A 21 -8.82 2.90 17.16
C GLY A 21 -7.78 3.90 17.70
N GLN A 22 -6.84 3.44 18.51
CA GLN A 22 -5.76 4.27 19.03
C GLN A 22 -4.81 4.75 17.94
N ALA A 23 -4.41 3.86 17.01
CA ALA A 23 -3.51 4.19 15.93
C ALA A 23 -4.13 5.22 14.97
N LEU A 24 -5.42 5.04 14.61
CA LEU A 24 -6.15 5.98 13.76
C LEU A 24 -6.42 7.31 14.48
N GLY A 25 -6.81 7.28 15.74
CA GLY A 25 -7.04 8.49 16.55
C GLY A 25 -5.78 9.33 16.77
N ALA A 26 -4.60 8.71 16.75
CA ALA A 26 -3.32 9.39 16.90
C ALA A 26 -2.73 9.93 15.58
N THR A 27 -3.39 9.74 14.41
CA THR A 27 -2.91 10.26 13.13
C THR A 27 -2.71 11.79 13.08
N PRO A 28 -3.59 12.63 13.65
CA PRO A 28 -3.36 14.07 13.68
C PRO A 28 -2.11 14.45 14.48
N ASP A 29 -1.88 13.76 15.59
CA ASP A 29 -0.70 13.94 16.43
C ASP A 29 0.58 13.51 15.69
N ALA A 30 0.52 12.43 14.93
CA ALA A 30 1.63 11.93 14.13
C ALA A 30 2.08 12.97 13.09
N VAL A 31 1.15 13.58 12.35
CA VAL A 31 1.46 14.61 11.37
C VAL A 31 2.05 15.88 12.00
N ARG A 32 1.54 16.28 13.16
CA ARG A 32 1.99 17.49 13.81
C ARG A 32 3.33 17.35 14.53
N ARG A 33 3.56 16.21 15.17
CA ARG A 33 4.75 15.98 16.00
C ARG A 33 5.92 15.36 15.23
N TYR A 34 5.63 14.57 14.19
CA TYR A 34 6.64 13.82 13.45
C TYR A 34 6.57 14.02 11.93
N PRO A 35 6.50 15.28 11.43
CA PRO A 35 6.36 15.55 9.99
C PRO A 35 7.55 15.04 9.16
N ALA A 36 8.75 15.16 9.69
CA ALA A 36 9.96 14.68 9.00
C ALA A 36 9.95 13.16 8.82
N GLU A 37 9.47 12.39 9.82
CA GLU A 37 9.35 10.95 9.74
C GLU A 37 8.26 10.54 8.74
N VAL A 38 7.11 11.21 8.72
CA VAL A 38 6.06 10.98 7.74
C VAL A 38 6.58 11.20 6.32
N LEU A 39 7.29 12.31 6.07
CA LEU A 39 7.89 12.59 4.75
C LEU A 39 8.93 11.55 4.35
N ARG A 40 9.77 11.13 5.28
CA ARG A 40 10.77 10.07 5.05
C ARG A 40 10.10 8.75 4.67
N LEU A 41 9.02 8.38 5.36
CA LEU A 41 8.25 7.18 5.06
C LEU A 41 7.55 7.27 3.70
N ILE A 42 6.95 8.41 3.35
CA ILE A 42 6.35 8.63 2.01
C ILE A 42 7.39 8.43 0.91
N ALA A 43 8.55 9.07 1.05
CA ALA A 43 9.65 8.92 0.09
C ALA A 43 10.13 7.46 -0.01
N GLY A 44 10.30 6.78 1.12
CA GLY A 44 10.68 5.37 1.16
C GLY A 44 9.66 4.43 0.53
N MET A 45 8.37 4.73 0.68
CA MET A 45 7.29 3.94 0.08
C MET A 45 7.21 4.10 -1.44
N GLY A 46 7.47 5.31 -1.97
CA GLY A 46 7.47 5.57 -3.42
C GLY A 46 8.74 5.09 -4.11
N MET A 47 9.88 5.53 -3.61
CA MET A 47 11.19 5.25 -4.21
C MET A 47 11.83 3.95 -3.73
N GLY A 48 11.28 3.31 -2.68
CA GLY A 48 11.85 2.11 -2.08
C GLY A 48 13.07 2.40 -1.21
N THR A 49 13.60 1.34 -0.59
CA THR A 49 14.82 1.37 0.22
C THR A 49 15.79 0.29 -0.22
N GLY A 50 17.09 0.54 -0.09
CA GLY A 50 18.12 -0.43 -0.46
C GLY A 50 18.11 -0.77 -1.96
N ALA A 51 18.12 -2.05 -2.32
CA ALA A 51 18.16 -2.52 -3.69
C ALA A 51 16.95 -2.07 -4.54
N LEU A 52 15.77 -1.92 -3.95
CA LEU A 52 14.56 -1.43 -4.64
C LEU A 52 14.68 0.04 -5.06
N ALA A 53 15.41 0.87 -4.31
CA ALA A 53 15.66 2.25 -4.68
C ALA A 53 16.45 2.37 -5.99
N VAL A 54 17.36 1.42 -6.24
CA VAL A 54 18.18 1.38 -7.46
C VAL A 54 17.32 1.10 -8.69
N ILE A 55 16.25 0.32 -8.54
CA ILE A 55 15.33 -0.07 -9.64
C ILE A 55 14.19 0.95 -9.81
N GLY A 56 14.19 2.06 -9.06
CA GLY A 56 13.10 3.05 -9.09
C GLY A 56 11.93 2.72 -8.15
N GLY A 57 12.11 1.74 -7.27
CA GLY A 57 11.20 1.41 -6.19
C GLY A 57 9.85 0.86 -6.61
N THR A 58 8.88 1.01 -5.73
CA THR A 58 7.50 0.53 -5.93
C THR A 58 6.83 1.14 -7.17
N VAL A 59 7.11 2.41 -7.45
CA VAL A 59 6.52 3.14 -8.61
C VAL A 59 6.92 2.51 -9.93
N ALA A 60 8.21 2.16 -10.11
CA ALA A 60 8.67 1.53 -11.35
C ALA A 60 8.09 0.12 -11.53
N ILE A 61 8.02 -0.67 -10.46
CA ILE A 61 7.41 -2.01 -10.50
C ILE A 61 5.94 -1.91 -10.88
N VAL A 62 5.17 -1.04 -10.23
CA VAL A 62 3.75 -0.82 -10.54
C VAL A 62 3.58 -0.32 -11.97
N GLY A 63 4.39 0.66 -12.39
CA GLY A 63 4.35 1.20 -13.74
C GLY A 63 4.60 0.13 -14.80
N PHE A 64 5.62 -0.70 -14.62
CA PHE A 64 5.93 -1.80 -15.55
C PHE A 64 4.81 -2.86 -15.59
N LEU A 65 4.29 -3.27 -14.44
CA LEU A 65 3.20 -4.25 -14.38
C LEU A 65 1.93 -3.72 -15.06
N THR A 66 1.54 -2.48 -14.79
CA THR A 66 0.34 -1.88 -15.38
C THR A 66 0.49 -1.59 -16.86
N LEU A 67 1.67 -1.15 -17.31
CA LEU A 67 1.99 -1.00 -18.73
C LEU A 67 1.84 -2.35 -19.47
N SER A 68 2.44 -3.40 -18.94
CA SER A 68 2.36 -4.74 -19.54
C SER A 68 0.93 -5.27 -19.57
N THR A 69 0.16 -5.06 -18.50
CA THR A 69 -1.24 -5.49 -18.43
C THR A 69 -2.12 -4.69 -19.37
N GLY A 70 -1.90 -3.37 -19.48
CA GLY A 70 -2.59 -2.50 -20.42
C GLY A 70 -2.38 -2.93 -21.86
N ALA A 71 -1.11 -3.21 -22.25
CA ALA A 71 -0.76 -3.70 -23.59
C ALA A 71 -1.46 -5.04 -23.91
N LEU A 72 -1.48 -5.97 -22.94
CA LEU A 72 -2.17 -7.25 -23.13
C LEU A 72 -3.68 -7.06 -23.35
N ILE A 73 -4.31 -6.17 -22.62
CA ILE A 73 -5.75 -5.88 -22.77
C ILE A 73 -6.04 -5.22 -24.11
N ALA A 74 -5.19 -4.29 -24.54
CA ALA A 74 -5.36 -3.63 -25.83
C ALA A 74 -5.30 -4.64 -26.97
N VAL A 75 -4.26 -5.49 -27.01
CA VAL A 75 -4.07 -6.50 -28.05
C VAL A 75 -5.16 -7.57 -28.00
N GLN A 76 -5.42 -8.13 -26.83
CA GLN A 76 -6.40 -9.20 -26.69
C GLN A 76 -7.84 -8.69 -26.88
N GLY A 77 -8.15 -7.50 -26.37
CA GLY A 77 -9.42 -6.84 -26.56
C GLY A 77 -9.70 -6.57 -28.04
N TYR A 78 -8.73 -5.97 -28.75
CA TYR A 78 -8.85 -5.74 -30.18
C TYR A 78 -9.09 -7.03 -30.96
N ASN A 79 -8.28 -8.07 -30.76
CA ASN A 79 -8.41 -9.35 -31.45
C ASN A 79 -9.76 -10.04 -31.17
N THR A 80 -10.28 -9.94 -29.95
CA THR A 80 -11.54 -10.57 -29.59
C THR A 80 -12.72 -9.82 -30.19
N LEU A 81 -12.72 -8.49 -30.13
CA LEU A 81 -13.83 -7.65 -30.61
C LEU A 81 -13.86 -7.51 -32.13
N SER A 82 -12.69 -7.56 -32.80
CA SER A 82 -12.61 -7.52 -34.27
C SER A 82 -13.24 -8.77 -34.91
N ASN A 83 -13.18 -9.92 -34.25
CA ASN A 83 -13.85 -11.14 -34.73
C ASN A 83 -15.38 -11.03 -34.77
N VAL A 84 -15.95 -10.07 -34.04
CA VAL A 84 -17.39 -9.80 -33.96
C VAL A 84 -17.77 -8.50 -34.69
N GLY A 85 -16.77 -7.78 -35.24
CA GLY A 85 -16.99 -6.52 -35.98
C GLY A 85 -17.30 -5.31 -35.11
N ILE A 86 -16.93 -5.35 -33.81
CA ILE A 86 -17.17 -4.27 -32.84
C ILE A 86 -15.85 -3.74 -32.22
N GLU A 87 -14.78 -3.74 -33.02
CA GLU A 87 -13.45 -3.28 -32.60
C GLU A 87 -13.45 -1.85 -32.05
N ALA A 88 -14.35 -0.99 -32.49
CA ALA A 88 -14.49 0.38 -31.99
C ALA A 88 -14.79 0.45 -30.48
N LEU A 89 -15.35 -0.62 -29.89
CA LEU A 89 -15.62 -0.69 -28.46
C LEU A 89 -14.38 -1.05 -27.63
N THR A 90 -13.28 -1.47 -28.24
CA THR A 90 -12.04 -1.88 -27.54
C THR A 90 -11.54 -0.76 -26.62
N GLY A 91 -11.50 0.48 -27.12
CA GLY A 91 -11.05 1.63 -26.33
C GLY A 91 -11.92 1.89 -25.09
N PHE A 92 -13.24 1.82 -25.26
CA PHE A 92 -14.19 2.03 -24.15
C PHE A 92 -14.05 0.91 -23.10
N LEU A 93 -14.07 -0.34 -23.53
CA LEU A 93 -13.96 -1.48 -22.64
C LEU A 93 -12.59 -1.53 -21.94
N GLY A 94 -11.51 -1.26 -22.68
CA GLY A 94 -10.17 -1.15 -22.13
C GLY A 94 -10.08 -0.06 -21.06
N ALA A 95 -10.58 1.13 -21.34
CA ALA A 95 -10.61 2.22 -20.37
C ALA A 95 -11.44 1.87 -19.12
N PHE A 96 -12.62 1.30 -19.30
CA PHE A 96 -13.50 0.91 -18.21
C PHE A 96 -12.86 -0.17 -17.33
N LEU A 97 -12.34 -1.24 -17.92
CA LEU A 97 -11.70 -2.33 -17.20
C LEU A 97 -10.44 -1.86 -16.47
N ASN A 98 -9.65 -1.03 -17.13
CA ASN A 98 -8.42 -0.52 -16.56
C ASN A 98 -8.66 0.32 -15.31
N VAL A 99 -9.48 1.36 -15.39
CA VAL A 99 -9.71 2.28 -14.27
C VAL A 99 -10.48 1.61 -13.14
N ARG A 100 -11.44 0.74 -13.47
CA ARG A 100 -12.33 0.15 -12.47
C ARG A 100 -11.75 -1.07 -11.76
N PHE A 101 -10.94 -1.85 -12.44
CA PHE A 101 -10.47 -3.15 -11.92
C PHE A 101 -8.94 -3.26 -11.88
N ILE A 102 -8.26 -3.01 -12.99
CA ILE A 102 -6.86 -3.39 -13.16
C ILE A 102 -5.93 -2.45 -12.39
N ALA A 103 -6.07 -1.16 -12.60
CA ALA A 103 -5.23 -0.18 -11.92
C ALA A 103 -5.37 -0.25 -10.39
N PRO A 104 -6.59 -0.29 -9.79
CA PRO A 104 -6.72 -0.42 -8.35
C PRO A 104 -6.26 -1.78 -7.83
N ALA A 105 -6.51 -2.88 -8.55
CA ALA A 105 -6.05 -4.20 -8.13
C ALA A 105 -4.51 -4.29 -8.13
N THR A 106 -3.87 -3.87 -9.23
CA THR A 106 -2.41 -3.91 -9.37
C THR A 106 -1.74 -2.99 -8.34
N ALA A 107 -2.24 -1.76 -8.18
CA ALA A 107 -1.72 -0.84 -7.18
C ALA A 107 -1.90 -1.40 -5.75
N GLY A 108 -3.06 -1.98 -5.43
CA GLY A 108 -3.33 -2.58 -4.13
C GLY A 108 -2.42 -3.75 -3.80
N VAL A 109 -2.21 -4.67 -4.74
CA VAL A 109 -1.29 -5.81 -4.57
C VAL A 109 0.15 -5.34 -4.42
N ALA A 110 0.59 -4.40 -5.25
CA ALA A 110 1.94 -3.87 -5.17
C ALA A 110 2.21 -3.13 -3.85
N LEU A 111 1.25 -2.33 -3.37
CA LEU A 111 1.33 -1.66 -2.08
C LEU A 111 1.38 -2.67 -0.93
N ALA A 112 0.53 -3.70 -0.96
CA ALA A 112 0.55 -4.74 0.06
C ALA A 112 1.88 -5.50 0.09
N ALA A 113 2.41 -5.86 -1.08
CA ALA A 113 3.66 -6.60 -1.19
C ALA A 113 4.89 -5.79 -0.79
N THR A 114 4.97 -4.52 -1.16
CA THR A 114 6.15 -3.69 -0.91
C THR A 114 6.10 -2.95 0.41
N ILE A 115 5.00 -2.24 0.68
CA ILE A 115 4.85 -1.42 1.89
C ILE A 115 4.47 -2.31 3.07
N GLY A 116 3.50 -3.22 2.90
CA GLY A 116 3.02 -4.09 3.96
C GLY A 116 4.13 -5.01 4.48
N ALA A 117 4.79 -5.74 3.59
CA ALA A 117 5.89 -6.64 3.96
C ALA A 117 7.09 -5.87 4.52
N GLY A 118 7.47 -4.74 3.90
CA GLY A 118 8.57 -3.91 4.36
C GLY A 118 8.34 -3.31 5.74
N ALA A 119 7.13 -2.77 6.00
CA ALA A 119 6.77 -2.23 7.31
C ALA A 119 6.77 -3.32 8.39
N THR A 120 6.24 -4.51 8.08
CA THR A 120 6.23 -5.64 9.02
C THR A 120 7.65 -6.09 9.37
N ALA A 121 8.53 -6.22 8.37
CA ALA A 121 9.92 -6.60 8.59
C ALA A 121 10.68 -5.56 9.44
N GLN A 122 10.49 -4.27 9.17
CA GLN A 122 11.11 -3.19 9.95
C GLN A 122 10.63 -3.18 11.40
N LEU A 123 9.32 -3.27 11.62
CA LEU A 123 8.76 -3.31 12.98
C LEU A 123 9.21 -4.57 13.73
N GLY A 124 9.30 -5.69 13.03
CA GLY A 124 9.83 -6.95 13.60
C GLY A 124 11.28 -6.80 14.03
N ALA A 125 12.13 -6.19 13.20
CA ALA A 125 13.53 -5.93 13.53
C ALA A 125 13.66 -4.97 14.73
N MET A 126 12.90 -3.88 14.76
CA MET A 126 12.87 -2.94 15.89
C MET A 126 12.43 -3.61 17.21
N ARG A 127 11.50 -4.57 17.12
CA ARG A 127 11.07 -5.33 18.29
C ARG A 127 12.16 -6.26 18.82
N ILE A 128 12.88 -6.94 17.91
CA ILE A 128 13.98 -7.84 18.28
C ILE A 128 15.17 -7.06 18.88
N ASN A 129 15.44 -5.87 18.37
CA ASN A 129 16.53 -5.01 18.83
C ASN A 129 16.15 -4.13 20.05
N GLU A 130 14.98 -4.34 20.67
CA GLU A 130 14.48 -3.57 21.82
C GLU A 130 14.36 -2.05 21.57
N GLU A 131 14.37 -1.62 20.30
CA GLU A 131 14.28 -0.21 19.92
C GLU A 131 12.92 0.39 20.31
N ILE A 132 11.85 -0.42 20.32
CA ILE A 132 10.50 0.01 20.72
C ILE A 132 10.48 0.34 22.22
N ASP A 133 11.09 -0.48 23.05
CA ASP A 133 11.16 -0.29 24.48
C ASP A 133 12.03 0.94 24.80
N ALA A 134 13.10 1.16 24.04
CA ALA A 134 13.92 2.39 24.15
C ALA A 134 13.13 3.66 23.82
N LEU A 135 12.24 3.63 22.82
CA LEU A 135 11.35 4.78 22.51
C LEU A 135 10.41 5.10 23.66
N GLU A 136 9.85 4.08 24.32
CA GLU A 136 8.95 4.25 25.47
C GLU A 136 9.67 4.84 26.68
N VAL A 137 10.90 4.39 26.94
CA VAL A 137 11.74 4.97 28.02
C VAL A 137 12.06 6.45 27.76
N MET A 138 12.20 6.85 26.50
CA MET A 138 12.37 8.27 26.11
C MET A 138 11.06 9.09 26.17
N GLY A 139 9.94 8.49 26.59
CA GLY A 139 8.64 9.15 26.67
C GLY A 139 7.95 9.33 25.30
N ILE A 140 8.42 8.66 24.26
CA ILE A 140 7.81 8.68 22.92
C ILE A 140 6.71 7.63 22.88
N ARG A 141 5.49 8.03 22.49
CA ARG A 141 4.38 7.08 22.32
C ARG A 141 4.63 6.19 21.10
N ALA A 142 5.09 4.94 21.33
CA ALA A 142 5.49 3.98 20.30
C ALA A 142 4.40 3.79 19.23
N VAL A 143 3.12 3.65 19.61
CA VAL A 143 2.00 3.50 18.67
C VAL A 143 1.87 4.71 17.74
N THR A 144 1.97 5.92 18.27
CA THR A 144 1.86 7.15 17.46
C THR A 144 3.04 7.29 16.51
N TYR A 145 4.24 7.02 17.00
CA TYR A 145 5.47 7.17 16.19
C TYR A 145 5.61 6.07 15.14
N LEU A 146 5.29 4.81 15.46
CA LEU A 146 5.51 3.68 14.56
C LEU A 146 4.30 3.34 13.69
N ALA A 147 3.09 3.28 14.27
CA ALA A 147 1.90 2.88 13.54
C ALA A 147 1.24 4.06 12.83
N SER A 148 0.95 5.16 13.54
CA SER A 148 0.18 6.27 12.97
C SER A 148 0.94 6.99 11.86
N THR A 149 2.26 7.17 11.98
CA THR A 149 3.08 7.76 10.90
C THR A 149 3.06 6.92 9.63
N ARG A 150 3.10 5.58 9.76
CA ARG A 150 3.01 4.66 8.61
C ARG A 150 1.64 4.65 7.96
N ILE A 151 0.57 4.75 8.75
CA ILE A 151 -0.80 4.87 8.21
C ILE A 151 -0.93 6.13 7.36
N VAL A 152 -0.50 7.27 7.89
CA VAL A 152 -0.53 8.55 7.16
C VAL A 152 0.31 8.48 5.89
N ALA A 153 1.55 8.00 6.01
CA ALA A 153 2.45 7.87 4.86
C ALA A 153 1.88 6.94 3.79
N GLY A 154 1.27 5.81 4.18
CA GLY A 154 0.64 4.87 3.26
C GLY A 154 -0.53 5.49 2.50
N VAL A 155 -1.44 6.18 3.21
CA VAL A 155 -2.58 6.87 2.58
C VAL A 155 -2.11 7.92 1.56
N VAL A 156 -1.09 8.70 1.89
CA VAL A 156 -0.54 9.71 0.97
C VAL A 156 0.18 9.05 -0.21
N ALA A 157 0.93 7.98 0.01
CA ALA A 157 1.67 7.28 -1.04
C ALA A 157 0.78 6.56 -2.05
N VAL A 158 -0.44 6.16 -1.66
CA VAL A 158 -1.41 5.52 -2.58
C VAL A 158 -1.73 6.43 -3.77
N VAL A 159 -1.91 7.73 -3.54
CA VAL A 159 -2.35 8.68 -4.60
C VAL A 159 -1.38 8.72 -5.79
N PRO A 160 -0.08 9.02 -5.61
CA PRO A 160 0.85 9.06 -6.74
C PRO A 160 1.06 7.68 -7.37
N ILE A 161 1.09 6.61 -6.58
CA ILE A 161 1.26 5.24 -7.11
C ILE A 161 0.07 4.84 -7.97
N TYR A 162 -1.14 5.12 -7.53
CA TYR A 162 -2.35 4.86 -8.31
C TYR A 162 -2.38 5.70 -9.60
N THR A 163 -2.00 6.98 -9.52
CA THR A 163 -1.93 7.86 -10.69
C THR A 163 -0.94 7.32 -11.74
N VAL A 164 0.24 6.89 -11.31
CA VAL A 164 1.23 6.26 -12.21
C VAL A 164 0.68 4.97 -12.80
N SER A 165 0.02 4.14 -11.99
CA SER A 165 -0.63 2.90 -12.45
C SER A 165 -1.62 3.16 -13.59
N VAL A 166 -2.51 4.14 -13.42
CA VAL A 166 -3.48 4.51 -14.45
C VAL A 166 -2.79 5.04 -15.70
N LEU A 167 -1.88 6.00 -15.56
CA LEU A 167 -1.18 6.62 -16.69
C LEU A 167 -0.39 5.59 -17.52
N MET A 168 0.36 4.72 -16.85
CA MET A 168 1.16 3.69 -17.53
C MET A 168 0.30 2.66 -18.25
N SER A 169 -0.85 2.33 -17.71
CA SER A 169 -1.77 1.40 -18.36
C SER A 169 -2.47 2.00 -19.59
N PHE A 170 -2.64 3.33 -19.64
CA PHE A 170 -3.18 4.01 -20.83
C PHE A 170 -2.13 4.31 -21.91
N LEU A 171 -0.85 4.34 -21.53
CA LEU A 171 0.25 4.53 -22.48
C LEU A 171 0.56 3.27 -23.33
N ALA A 172 0.10 2.13 -22.86
CA ALA A 172 0.25 0.85 -23.55
C ALA A 172 -0.82 0.62 -24.62
#